data_c67bfa6b87d778f247a0e71427438f14
#
_entry.id   c67bfa6b87d778f247a0e71427438f14
#
_cell.length_a   1.000
_cell.length_b   1.000
_cell.length_c   1.000
_cell.angle_alpha   90.00
_cell.angle_beta   90.00
_cell.angle_gamma   90.00
#
_symmetry.space_group_name_H-M   'P 1'
#
loop_
_entity.id
_entity.type
_entity.pdbx_description
1 polymer ?
#
loop_
_entity_poly.entity_id
_entity_poly.type
_entity_poly.pdbx_seq_one_letter_code
_entity_poly.pdbx_strand_id
1 'polypeptide(L)'
;VIAVHSDDYFLDITDYEKKTNKPWKSETLQWEVFVFRKEKCGHRPAYSPFPYVDLLNPNATHSFVRHTHEEYKKRFPEEWGSVIRGFFTDEPGFYHNYLEQCKNLNTVIWTDDFAKRFIEKFGYDIRPHLCCLWQNMGSLSVRTRCDYYKAVAEFYKEGYFDVISDFLHKDGLIHVGHLHREDFIDSLVQTESDFFSAINALDASGIDCIDPNPRRITEKLGSSAAHIYGKEICFSETFGGFGWSLTTEDMKRRVDLQYVQGVNALVPHAFFYSTDGIRKTESPPSLFVQNGYWKYFRQFADYAKRLSYICRNGNFIADAAVYFPVKTAWAEYRPLYRFFLQGLDEQVLTITEELN
;
A
#
# COMPACT_ATOMS: atom_id res chain seq x y z
N VAL A 1 11.68 0.17 -27.30
CA VAL A 1 11.96 -1.24 -27.65
C VAL A 1 13.40 -1.54 -27.28
N ILE A 2 13.62 -2.55 -26.47
CA ILE A 2 14.93 -2.94 -26.00
C ILE A 2 15.24 -4.34 -26.54
N ALA A 3 16.41 -4.52 -27.15
CA ALA A 3 16.96 -5.82 -27.51
C ALA A 3 17.97 -6.23 -26.42
N VAL A 4 17.83 -7.43 -25.89
CA VAL A 4 18.72 -8.00 -24.87
C VAL A 4 19.47 -9.17 -25.47
N HIS A 5 20.79 -9.18 -25.33
CA HIS A 5 21.64 -10.26 -25.77
C HIS A 5 21.87 -11.29 -24.67
N SER A 6 22.10 -12.54 -25.03
CA SER A 6 22.38 -13.63 -24.09
C SER A 6 23.63 -13.40 -23.19
N ASP A 7 24.54 -12.52 -23.60
CA ASP A 7 25.73 -12.14 -22.83
C ASP A 7 25.48 -10.94 -21.89
N ASP A 8 24.23 -10.71 -21.48
CA ASP A 8 23.82 -9.71 -20.49
C ASP A 8 24.10 -8.24 -20.89
N TYR A 9 24.08 -7.90 -22.16
CA TYR A 9 24.07 -6.52 -22.62
C TYR A 9 22.77 -6.20 -23.41
N PHE A 10 22.42 -4.94 -23.49
CA PHE A 10 21.20 -4.51 -24.17
C PHE A 10 21.44 -3.34 -25.10
N LEU A 11 20.52 -3.20 -26.07
CA LEU A 11 20.52 -2.13 -27.03
C LEU A 11 19.13 -1.48 -27.10
N ASP A 12 19.06 -0.17 -26.89
CA ASP A 12 17.82 0.57 -27.15
C ASP A 12 17.63 0.80 -28.65
N ILE A 13 16.66 0.10 -29.21
CA ILE A 13 16.33 0.14 -30.64
C ILE A 13 15.06 0.95 -30.94
N THR A 14 14.53 1.70 -29.96
CA THR A 14 13.26 2.45 -30.05
C THR A 14 13.17 3.33 -31.29
N ASP A 15 14.23 4.06 -31.62
CA ASP A 15 14.26 4.96 -32.78
C ASP A 15 15.22 4.48 -33.88
N TYR A 16 15.60 3.21 -33.86
CA TYR A 16 16.62 2.70 -34.79
C TYR A 16 16.22 2.91 -36.24
N GLU A 17 14.99 2.56 -36.62
CA GLU A 17 14.49 2.72 -37.99
C GLU A 17 14.43 4.18 -38.41
N LYS A 18 14.00 5.09 -37.53
CA LYS A 18 13.97 6.53 -37.81
C LYS A 18 15.38 7.11 -38.01
N LYS A 19 16.37 6.64 -37.24
CA LYS A 19 17.76 7.13 -37.30
C LYS A 19 18.54 6.55 -38.47
N THR A 20 18.26 5.31 -38.86
CA THR A 20 19.05 4.57 -39.86
C THR A 20 18.33 4.39 -41.19
N ASN A 21 17.03 4.68 -41.26
CA ASN A 21 16.14 4.40 -42.36
C ASN A 21 16.13 2.91 -42.80
N LYS A 22 16.43 2.02 -41.83
CA LYS A 22 16.45 0.56 -42.01
C LYS A 22 15.84 -0.12 -40.79
N PRO A 23 15.10 -1.22 -40.98
CA PRO A 23 14.64 -2.02 -39.86
C PRO A 23 15.83 -2.61 -39.12
N TRP A 24 15.73 -2.66 -37.80
CA TRP A 24 16.74 -3.37 -37.00
C TRP A 24 16.65 -4.88 -37.28
N LYS A 25 17.75 -5.49 -37.50
CA LYS A 25 17.88 -6.95 -37.71
C LYS A 25 18.98 -7.49 -36.82
N SER A 26 18.69 -8.60 -36.17
CA SER A 26 19.69 -9.37 -35.44
C SER A 26 20.53 -10.19 -36.43
N GLU A 27 21.83 -10.21 -36.24
CA GLU A 27 22.76 -11.09 -36.98
C GLU A 27 22.80 -12.50 -36.39
N THR A 28 22.27 -12.68 -35.18
CA THR A 28 22.27 -13.95 -34.44
C THR A 28 20.93 -14.20 -33.78
N LEU A 29 20.65 -15.46 -33.35
CA LEU A 29 19.45 -15.83 -32.58
C LEU A 29 19.61 -15.57 -31.05
N GLN A 30 20.67 -14.87 -30.65
CA GLN A 30 20.98 -14.61 -29.23
C GLN A 30 20.30 -13.38 -28.64
N TRP A 31 19.35 -12.78 -29.36
CA TRP A 31 18.65 -11.59 -28.94
C TRP A 31 17.20 -11.86 -28.59
N GLU A 32 16.77 -11.35 -27.43
CA GLU A 32 15.37 -11.24 -27.04
C GLU A 32 14.92 -9.79 -27.15
N VAL A 33 13.75 -9.53 -27.72
CA VAL A 33 13.26 -8.17 -27.95
C VAL A 33 12.09 -7.88 -27.03
N PHE A 34 12.25 -6.88 -26.17
CA PHE A 34 11.23 -6.37 -25.27
C PHE A 34 10.55 -5.13 -25.88
N VAL A 35 9.24 -5.17 -25.96
CA VAL A 35 8.42 -4.04 -26.41
C VAL A 35 7.62 -3.52 -25.22
N PHE A 36 7.96 -2.35 -24.73
CA PHE A 36 7.25 -1.68 -23.66
C PHE A 36 6.18 -0.74 -24.23
N ARG A 37 4.96 -0.84 -23.70
CA ARG A 37 3.85 0.03 -24.05
C ARG A 37 3.27 0.66 -22.81
N LYS A 38 2.91 1.95 -22.87
CA LYS A 38 2.12 2.60 -21.86
C LYS A 38 0.65 2.28 -22.14
N GLU A 39 -0.01 1.68 -21.17
CA GLU A 39 -1.43 1.34 -21.22
C GLU A 39 -2.17 2.04 -20.07
N LYS A 40 -3.43 2.38 -20.28
CA LYS A 40 -4.27 2.84 -19.19
C LYS A 40 -4.55 1.69 -18.24
N CYS A 41 -4.48 1.97 -16.94
CA CYS A 41 -4.92 1.02 -15.94
C CYS A 41 -6.38 0.64 -16.21
N GLY A 42 -6.69 -0.65 -16.13
CA GLY A 42 -8.05 -1.15 -16.30
C GLY A 42 -8.98 -0.72 -15.16
N HIS A 43 -10.17 -1.28 -15.14
CA HIS A 43 -11.15 -1.07 -14.09
C HIS A 43 -11.49 -2.39 -13.38
N ARG A 44 -12.03 -2.31 -12.17
CA ARG A 44 -12.66 -3.44 -11.48
C ARG A 44 -14.17 -3.38 -11.72
N PRO A 45 -14.73 -4.23 -12.61
CA PRO A 45 -16.15 -4.11 -13.00
C PRO A 45 -17.14 -4.13 -11.84
N ALA A 46 -16.78 -4.85 -10.76
CA ALA A 46 -17.62 -4.95 -9.56
C ALA A 46 -17.65 -3.64 -8.73
N TYR A 47 -16.69 -2.74 -8.91
CA TYR A 47 -16.54 -1.53 -8.09
C TYR A 47 -16.67 -0.24 -8.88
N SER A 48 -16.13 -0.20 -10.11
CA SER A 48 -16.17 0.98 -10.96
C SER A 48 -16.08 0.62 -12.43
N PRO A 49 -16.89 1.26 -13.30
CA PRO A 49 -16.75 1.11 -14.75
C PRO A 49 -15.59 1.95 -15.33
N PHE A 50 -14.94 2.78 -14.51
CA PHE A 50 -13.86 3.68 -14.94
C PHE A 50 -12.49 3.11 -14.59
N PRO A 51 -11.44 3.49 -15.36
CA PRO A 51 -10.06 3.18 -15.01
C PRO A 51 -9.70 3.69 -13.61
N TYR A 52 -8.82 2.95 -12.93
CA TYR A 52 -8.32 3.36 -11.64
C TYR A 52 -7.43 4.61 -11.75
N VAL A 53 -7.44 5.45 -10.74
CA VAL A 53 -6.72 6.72 -10.71
C VAL A 53 -5.20 6.53 -10.72
N ASP A 54 -4.48 7.48 -11.34
CA ASP A 54 -3.01 7.54 -11.30
C ASP A 54 -2.55 8.18 -9.98
N LEU A 55 -2.19 7.34 -9.01
CA LEU A 55 -1.75 7.75 -7.67
C LEU A 55 -0.35 8.38 -7.65
N LEU A 56 0.44 8.25 -8.73
CA LEU A 56 1.74 8.92 -8.86
C LEU A 56 1.60 10.36 -9.36
N ASN A 57 0.41 10.74 -9.84
CA ASN A 57 0.14 12.03 -10.46
C ASN A 57 -0.58 12.97 -9.46
N PRO A 58 0.10 13.99 -8.92
CA PRO A 58 -0.51 14.90 -7.97
C PRO A 58 -1.73 15.67 -8.53
N ASN A 59 -1.80 15.90 -9.85
CA ASN A 59 -2.95 16.56 -10.45
C ASN A 59 -4.22 15.69 -10.39
N ALA A 60 -4.09 14.36 -10.47
CA ALA A 60 -5.20 13.44 -10.29
C ALA A 60 -5.72 13.52 -8.85
N THR A 61 -4.82 13.52 -7.87
CA THR A 61 -5.17 13.66 -6.45
C THR A 61 -5.76 15.03 -6.12
N HIS A 62 -5.23 16.11 -6.68
CA HIS A 62 -5.85 17.45 -6.55
C HIS A 62 -7.28 17.47 -7.10
N SER A 63 -7.54 16.74 -8.19
CA SER A 63 -8.92 16.61 -8.69
C SER A 63 -9.81 15.85 -7.71
N PHE A 64 -9.31 14.77 -7.10
CA PHE A 64 -10.02 14.04 -6.05
C PHE A 64 -10.31 14.93 -4.83
N VAL A 65 -9.32 15.69 -4.36
CA VAL A 65 -9.49 16.64 -3.25
C VAL A 65 -10.61 17.64 -3.54
N ARG A 66 -10.64 18.24 -4.75
CA ARG A 66 -11.71 19.18 -5.15
C ARG A 66 -13.10 18.56 -5.12
N HIS A 67 -13.23 17.33 -5.58
CA HIS A 67 -14.54 16.66 -5.69
C HIS A 67 -15.01 15.99 -4.40
N THR A 68 -14.13 15.82 -3.43
CA THR A 68 -14.42 15.15 -2.16
C THR A 68 -14.22 16.11 -0.99
N HIS A 69 -12.99 16.42 -0.63
CA HIS A 69 -12.64 17.15 0.59
C HIS A 69 -13.13 18.60 0.57
N GLU A 70 -12.97 19.30 -0.55
CA GLU A 70 -13.46 20.68 -0.69
C GLU A 70 -15.00 20.75 -0.67
N GLU A 71 -15.70 19.72 -1.18
CA GLU A 71 -17.14 19.66 -1.10
C GLU A 71 -17.64 19.44 0.33
N TYR A 72 -16.95 18.65 1.16
CA TYR A 72 -17.24 18.56 2.59
C TYR A 72 -17.00 19.89 3.28
N LYS A 73 -15.86 20.53 3.06
CA LYS A 73 -15.54 21.84 3.62
C LYS A 73 -16.60 22.89 3.26
N LYS A 74 -17.06 22.88 2.01
CA LYS A 74 -18.09 23.81 1.52
C LYS A 74 -19.47 23.58 2.12
N ARG A 75 -19.86 22.31 2.29
CA ARG A 75 -21.18 21.94 2.79
C ARG A 75 -21.30 22.00 4.30
N PHE A 76 -20.22 21.81 5.00
CA PHE A 76 -20.15 21.74 6.47
C PHE A 76 -19.07 22.67 7.03
N PRO A 77 -19.14 24.00 6.74
CA PRO A 77 -18.08 24.93 7.12
C PRO A 77 -17.96 25.11 8.64
N GLU A 78 -19.07 24.99 9.39
CA GLU A 78 -19.09 25.15 10.85
C GLU A 78 -18.56 23.89 11.56
N GLU A 79 -18.74 22.73 10.95
CA GLU A 79 -18.25 21.43 11.44
C GLU A 79 -16.79 21.16 11.05
N TRP A 80 -16.28 21.87 10.06
CA TRP A 80 -14.93 21.68 9.53
C TRP A 80 -13.86 22.06 10.58
N GLY A 81 -13.02 21.08 10.94
CA GLY A 81 -12.03 21.23 12.02
C GLY A 81 -12.57 21.07 13.44
N SER A 82 -13.89 21.09 13.64
CA SER A 82 -14.54 20.92 14.94
C SER A 82 -15.16 19.54 15.11
N VAL A 83 -16.09 19.17 14.26
CA VAL A 83 -16.77 17.87 14.20
C VAL A 83 -16.06 16.96 13.20
N ILE A 84 -15.83 17.48 11.97
CA ILE A 84 -15.02 16.79 10.96
C ILE A 84 -13.54 17.06 11.30
N ARG A 85 -12.91 16.09 11.96
CA ARG A 85 -11.55 16.22 12.49
C ARG A 85 -10.47 15.71 11.53
N GLY A 86 -10.85 14.99 10.50
CA GLY A 86 -9.92 14.41 9.54
C GLY A 86 -10.59 13.51 8.52
N PHE A 87 -9.78 12.90 7.67
CA PHE A 87 -10.23 11.96 6.65
C PHE A 87 -9.44 10.65 6.75
N PHE A 88 -10.16 9.56 6.47
CA PHE A 88 -9.62 8.22 6.45
C PHE A 88 -9.43 7.77 5.00
N THR A 89 -8.25 7.31 4.66
CA THR A 89 -7.94 6.70 3.38
C THR A 89 -7.90 5.18 3.53
N ASP A 90 -8.80 4.52 2.81
CA ASP A 90 -8.96 3.08 2.84
C ASP A 90 -8.26 2.46 1.62
N GLU A 91 -7.23 1.67 1.86
CA GLU A 91 -6.49 0.84 0.88
C GLU A 91 -6.15 1.53 -0.46
N PRO A 92 -5.58 2.74 -0.50
CA PRO A 92 -5.09 3.28 -1.76
C PRO A 92 -3.89 2.45 -2.22
N GLY A 93 -3.88 1.92 -3.42
CA GLY A 93 -2.78 1.06 -3.87
C GLY A 93 -2.76 0.84 -5.38
N PHE A 94 -1.75 0.14 -5.86
CA PHE A 94 -1.59 -0.14 -7.29
C PHE A 94 -2.28 -1.45 -7.67
N TYR A 95 -3.51 -1.35 -8.14
CA TYR A 95 -4.35 -2.53 -8.45
C TYR A 95 -4.13 -3.14 -9.84
N HIS A 96 -3.12 -2.71 -10.59
CA HIS A 96 -2.88 -3.14 -11.96
C HIS A 96 -2.85 -4.66 -12.15
N ASN A 97 -2.33 -5.41 -11.17
CA ASN A 97 -2.27 -6.87 -11.25
C ASN A 97 -3.54 -7.60 -10.82
N TYR A 98 -4.51 -6.89 -10.23
CA TYR A 98 -5.81 -7.43 -9.83
C TYR A 98 -6.89 -7.20 -10.89
N LEU A 99 -6.61 -6.32 -11.85
CA LEU A 99 -7.57 -5.99 -12.89
C LEU A 99 -7.59 -7.09 -13.94
N GLU A 100 -8.78 -7.55 -14.32
CA GLU A 100 -8.93 -8.65 -15.29
C GLU A 100 -8.17 -8.40 -16.59
N GLN A 101 -8.17 -7.16 -17.04
CA GLN A 101 -7.49 -6.72 -18.28
C GLN A 101 -5.95 -6.78 -18.13
N CYS A 102 -5.42 -6.80 -16.92
CA CYS A 102 -3.98 -6.79 -16.63
C CYS A 102 -3.46 -8.13 -16.10
N LYS A 103 -4.34 -9.08 -15.77
CA LYS A 103 -3.96 -10.38 -15.15
C LYS A 103 -2.91 -11.17 -15.94
N ASN A 104 -2.90 -11.02 -17.27
CA ASN A 104 -1.97 -11.69 -18.17
C ASN A 104 -0.88 -10.75 -18.70
N LEU A 105 -0.85 -9.49 -18.26
CA LEU A 105 0.13 -8.52 -18.67
C LEU A 105 1.19 -8.39 -17.58
N ASN A 106 2.43 -8.54 -18.00
CA ASN A 106 3.59 -8.25 -17.15
C ASN A 106 3.74 -6.74 -17.03
N THR A 107 2.97 -6.14 -16.13
CA THR A 107 2.89 -4.69 -15.99
C THR A 107 3.68 -4.19 -14.79
N VAL A 108 4.15 -2.97 -14.91
CA VAL A 108 4.72 -2.18 -13.82
C VAL A 108 4.05 -0.82 -13.80
N ILE A 109 4.10 -0.14 -12.67
CA ILE A 109 3.50 1.18 -12.49
C ILE A 109 4.25 2.22 -13.29
N TRP A 110 3.50 3.12 -13.93
CA TRP A 110 4.04 4.22 -14.70
C TRP A 110 3.08 5.41 -14.73
N THR A 111 3.63 6.64 -14.70
CA THR A 111 2.90 7.88 -14.95
C THR A 111 3.53 8.65 -16.10
N ASP A 112 2.86 9.66 -16.64
CA ASP A 112 3.30 10.35 -17.85
C ASP A 112 4.67 11.04 -17.71
N ASP A 113 4.95 11.62 -16.55
CA ASP A 113 6.20 12.31 -16.26
C ASP A 113 7.23 11.44 -15.53
N PHE A 114 6.97 10.14 -15.36
CA PHE A 114 7.82 9.21 -14.59
C PHE A 114 9.29 9.29 -15.02
N ALA A 115 9.58 9.16 -16.31
CA ALA A 115 10.95 9.16 -16.80
C ALA A 115 11.66 10.51 -16.54
N LYS A 116 10.94 11.63 -16.65
CA LYS A 116 11.50 12.95 -16.36
C LYS A 116 11.87 13.06 -14.88
N ARG A 117 10.95 12.79 -13.97
CA ARG A 117 11.17 12.81 -12.51
C ARG A 117 12.26 11.82 -12.09
N PHE A 118 12.31 10.66 -12.74
CA PHE A 118 13.33 9.66 -12.49
C PHE A 118 14.74 10.17 -12.86
N ILE A 119 14.90 10.81 -14.04
CA ILE A 119 16.18 11.41 -14.46
C ILE A 119 16.61 12.49 -13.47
N GLU A 120 15.69 13.35 -13.07
CA GLU A 120 15.96 14.43 -12.10
C GLU A 120 16.48 13.87 -10.77
N LYS A 121 15.97 12.72 -10.35
CA LYS A 121 16.30 12.09 -9.07
C LYS A 121 17.55 11.20 -9.10
N PHE A 122 17.70 10.37 -10.12
CA PHE A 122 18.75 9.35 -10.18
C PHE A 122 19.87 9.66 -11.16
N GLY A 123 19.72 10.71 -11.99
CA GLY A 123 20.75 11.18 -12.92
C GLY A 123 20.89 10.33 -14.19
N TYR A 124 19.96 9.38 -14.45
CA TYR A 124 19.97 8.60 -15.68
C TYR A 124 18.55 8.28 -16.17
N ASP A 125 18.43 7.98 -17.46
CA ASP A 125 17.15 7.60 -18.06
C ASP A 125 16.89 6.11 -17.83
N ILE A 126 15.79 5.79 -17.14
CA ILE A 126 15.41 4.39 -16.88
C ILE A 126 14.91 3.66 -18.12
N ARG A 127 14.40 4.37 -19.14
CA ARG A 127 13.75 3.75 -20.30
C ARG A 127 14.61 2.72 -21.03
N PRO A 128 15.91 2.97 -21.31
CA PRO A 128 16.79 1.94 -21.86
C PRO A 128 17.02 0.75 -20.95
N HIS A 129 16.80 0.90 -19.65
CA HIS A 129 17.05 -0.13 -18.62
C HIS A 129 15.78 -0.89 -18.19
N LEU A 130 14.61 -0.63 -18.78
CA LEU A 130 13.34 -1.23 -18.36
C LEU A 130 13.36 -2.76 -18.39
N CYS A 131 14.11 -3.39 -19.31
CA CYS A 131 14.25 -4.85 -19.35
C CYS A 131 14.79 -5.43 -18.04
N CYS A 132 15.59 -4.67 -17.29
CA CYS A 132 16.14 -5.08 -15.99
C CYS A 132 15.06 -5.34 -14.92
N LEU A 133 13.87 -4.83 -15.08
CA LEU A 133 12.74 -5.12 -14.18
C LEU A 133 12.25 -6.57 -14.33
N TRP A 134 12.47 -7.22 -15.47
CA TRP A 134 12.06 -8.60 -15.75
C TRP A 134 13.24 -9.54 -15.87
N GLN A 135 14.37 -9.10 -16.43
CA GLN A 135 15.56 -9.90 -16.66
C GLN A 135 16.62 -9.65 -15.59
N ASN A 136 17.44 -10.66 -15.34
CA ASN A 136 18.58 -10.52 -14.45
C ASN A 136 19.86 -10.28 -15.26
N MET A 137 20.34 -9.04 -15.23
CA MET A 137 21.58 -8.60 -15.87
C MET A 137 22.61 -8.21 -14.81
N GLY A 138 22.78 -9.06 -13.81
CA GLY A 138 23.72 -8.85 -12.71
C GLY A 138 23.43 -7.57 -11.89
N SER A 139 24.47 -6.87 -11.50
CA SER A 139 24.40 -5.68 -10.67
C SER A 139 23.56 -4.54 -11.28
N LEU A 140 23.49 -4.46 -12.62
CA LEU A 140 22.67 -3.47 -13.31
C LEU A 140 21.18 -3.65 -13.00
N SER A 141 20.68 -4.89 -13.01
CA SER A 141 19.28 -5.17 -12.68
C SER A 141 18.96 -4.86 -11.23
N VAL A 142 19.84 -5.22 -10.30
CA VAL A 142 19.68 -4.90 -8.88
C VAL A 142 19.54 -3.40 -8.67
N ARG A 143 20.47 -2.61 -9.23
CA ARG A 143 20.44 -1.15 -9.15
C ARG A 143 19.15 -0.59 -9.76
N THR A 144 18.83 -0.98 -11.00
CA THR A 144 17.67 -0.45 -11.73
C THR A 144 16.37 -0.75 -11.01
N ARG A 145 16.21 -1.96 -10.45
CA ARG A 145 15.01 -2.33 -9.67
C ARG A 145 14.92 -1.51 -8.38
N CYS A 146 16.01 -1.42 -7.62
CA CYS A 146 16.01 -0.60 -6.40
C CYS A 146 15.67 0.86 -6.69
N ASP A 147 16.26 1.47 -7.73
CA ASP A 147 15.99 2.86 -8.10
C ASP A 147 14.56 3.02 -8.60
N TYR A 148 14.03 2.06 -9.37
CA TYR A 148 12.66 2.07 -9.86
C TYR A 148 11.63 2.01 -8.72
N TYR A 149 11.73 1.00 -7.83
CA TYR A 149 10.77 0.84 -6.73
C TYR A 149 10.88 1.96 -5.70
N LYS A 150 12.08 2.48 -5.48
CA LYS A 150 12.28 3.70 -4.68
C LYS A 150 11.57 4.91 -5.32
N ALA A 151 11.69 5.09 -6.64
CA ALA A 151 10.98 6.15 -7.35
C ALA A 151 9.46 5.99 -7.22
N VAL A 152 8.94 4.77 -7.39
CA VAL A 152 7.51 4.48 -7.24
C VAL A 152 7.03 4.86 -5.82
N ALA A 153 7.74 4.41 -4.77
CA ALA A 153 7.38 4.71 -3.38
C ALA A 153 7.32 6.22 -3.11
N GLU A 154 8.35 6.97 -3.56
CA GLU A 154 8.41 8.41 -3.33
C GLU A 154 7.39 9.18 -4.17
N PHE A 155 7.20 8.82 -5.44
CA PHE A 155 6.20 9.47 -6.31
C PHE A 155 4.77 9.17 -5.85
N TYR A 156 4.53 8.00 -5.26
CA TYR A 156 3.27 7.65 -4.65
C TYR A 156 2.99 8.50 -3.40
N LYS A 157 3.98 8.61 -2.51
CA LYS A 157 3.88 9.47 -1.34
C LYS A 157 3.59 10.92 -1.76
N GLU A 158 4.41 11.50 -2.65
CA GLU A 158 4.28 12.87 -3.14
C GLU A 158 2.99 13.10 -3.95
N GLY A 159 2.59 12.11 -4.75
CA GLY A 159 1.46 12.22 -5.66
C GLY A 159 0.09 12.03 -5.01
N TYR A 160 0.01 11.29 -3.92
CA TYR A 160 -1.24 10.96 -3.26
C TYR A 160 -1.29 11.45 -1.81
N PHE A 161 -0.47 10.92 -0.93
CA PHE A 161 -0.57 11.18 0.50
C PHE A 161 -0.24 12.62 0.85
N ASP A 162 0.87 13.16 0.37
CA ASP A 162 1.29 14.53 0.69
C ASP A 162 0.25 15.54 0.18
N VAL A 163 -0.34 15.33 -1.01
CA VAL A 163 -1.38 16.23 -1.56
C VAL A 163 -2.59 16.32 -0.64
N ILE A 164 -3.07 15.18 -0.12
CA ILE A 164 -4.23 15.15 0.78
C ILE A 164 -3.85 15.72 2.15
N SER A 165 -2.72 15.30 2.71
CA SER A 165 -2.23 15.77 4.00
C SER A 165 -2.01 17.28 4.01
N ASP A 166 -1.35 17.82 2.98
CA ASP A 166 -1.12 19.26 2.84
C ASP A 166 -2.42 20.07 2.76
N PHE A 167 -3.46 19.51 2.11
CA PHE A 167 -4.77 20.15 2.07
C PHE A 167 -5.42 20.19 3.45
N LEU A 168 -5.41 19.07 4.16
CA LEU A 168 -6.07 18.92 5.47
C LEU A 168 -5.35 19.69 6.58
N HIS A 169 -4.03 19.66 6.60
CA HIS A 169 -3.20 20.31 7.62
C HIS A 169 -3.35 21.84 7.62
N LYS A 170 -3.68 22.47 6.47
CA LYS A 170 -3.95 23.92 6.39
C LYS A 170 -5.06 24.35 7.34
N ASP A 171 -5.99 23.47 7.62
CA ASP A 171 -7.13 23.74 8.49
C ASP A 171 -7.06 22.95 9.82
N GLY A 172 -5.93 22.32 10.11
CA GLY A 172 -5.71 21.57 11.35
C GLY A 172 -6.44 20.22 11.41
N LEU A 173 -6.85 19.68 10.26
CA LEU A 173 -7.42 18.34 10.17
C LEU A 173 -6.31 17.30 10.01
N ILE A 174 -6.61 16.05 10.41
CA ILE A 174 -5.69 14.93 10.28
C ILE A 174 -6.02 14.06 9.06
N HIS A 175 -4.96 13.46 8.50
CA HIS A 175 -5.05 12.43 7.46
C HIS A 175 -4.63 11.10 8.06
N VAL A 176 -5.54 10.14 8.11
CA VAL A 176 -5.29 8.79 8.62
C VAL A 176 -5.70 7.75 7.58
N GLY A 177 -5.24 6.53 7.73
CA GLY A 177 -5.57 5.44 6.81
C GLY A 177 -4.65 4.25 7.00
N HIS A 178 -4.89 3.22 6.25
CA HIS A 178 -4.04 2.04 6.11
C HIS A 178 -3.81 1.73 4.63
N LEU A 179 -2.91 0.80 4.37
CA LEU A 179 -2.53 0.42 3.03
C LEU A 179 -3.23 -0.88 2.60
N HIS A 180 -2.85 -1.39 1.43
CA HIS A 180 -3.43 -2.61 0.88
C HIS A 180 -2.40 -3.75 0.87
N ARG A 181 -2.73 -4.86 1.54
CA ARG A 181 -1.92 -6.09 1.54
C ARG A 181 -0.52 -5.96 2.13
N GLU A 182 -0.40 -5.25 3.21
CA GLU A 182 0.82 -5.11 4.00
C GLU A 182 1.31 -6.42 4.65
N ASP A 183 0.51 -7.49 4.58
CA ASP A 183 0.80 -8.83 5.14
C ASP A 183 2.01 -9.53 4.51
N PHE A 184 2.33 -9.21 3.24
CA PHE A 184 3.34 -9.92 2.45
C PHE A 184 4.27 -8.94 1.75
N ILE A 185 5.57 -9.19 1.83
CA ILE A 185 6.60 -8.31 1.24
C ILE A 185 6.44 -8.20 -0.28
N ASP A 186 6.11 -9.29 -0.97
CA ASP A 186 5.91 -9.27 -2.42
C ASP A 186 4.67 -8.48 -2.82
N SER A 187 3.58 -8.65 -2.07
CA SER A 187 2.35 -7.91 -2.28
C SER A 187 2.54 -6.43 -1.98
N LEU A 188 3.23 -6.11 -0.89
CA LEU A 188 3.57 -4.75 -0.50
C LEU A 188 4.41 -4.04 -1.58
N VAL A 189 5.45 -4.69 -2.12
CA VAL A 189 6.24 -4.10 -3.22
C VAL A 189 5.37 -3.86 -4.46
N GLN A 190 4.43 -4.75 -4.72
CA GLN A 190 3.53 -4.67 -5.87
C GLN A 190 2.48 -3.57 -5.74
N THR A 191 1.90 -3.40 -4.54
CA THR A 191 0.73 -2.53 -4.31
C THR A 191 1.10 -1.15 -3.76
N GLU A 192 2.22 -1.04 -3.05
CA GLU A 192 2.60 0.15 -2.29
C GLU A 192 4.05 0.58 -2.54
N SER A 193 4.87 -0.34 -2.99
CA SER A 193 6.33 -0.28 -3.07
C SER A 193 7.03 -0.21 -1.71
N ASP A 194 6.59 0.65 -0.77
CA ASP A 194 7.17 0.79 0.57
C ASP A 194 6.13 1.26 1.58
N PHE A 195 5.83 0.41 2.56
CA PHE A 195 4.91 0.69 3.66
C PHE A 195 5.34 1.92 4.47
N PHE A 196 6.59 1.96 4.89
CA PHE A 196 7.10 3.02 5.77
C PHE A 196 7.06 4.40 5.09
N SER A 197 7.38 4.46 3.80
CA SER A 197 7.32 5.71 3.04
C SER A 197 5.91 6.30 2.99
N ALA A 198 4.90 5.46 2.71
CA ALA A 198 3.50 5.88 2.65
C ALA A 198 2.96 6.29 4.03
N ILE A 199 3.16 5.45 5.05
CA ILE A 199 2.70 5.73 6.42
C ILE A 199 3.35 7.00 7.00
N ASN A 200 4.57 7.34 6.59
CA ASN A 200 5.22 8.57 7.05
C ASN A 200 4.40 9.84 6.75
N ALA A 201 3.64 9.85 5.66
CA ALA A 201 2.81 10.99 5.27
C ALA A 201 1.50 11.13 6.06
N LEU A 202 1.06 10.09 6.76
CA LEU A 202 -0.17 10.07 7.55
C LEU A 202 0.08 10.57 8.98
N ASP A 203 -0.95 11.05 9.67
CA ASP A 203 -0.86 11.51 11.07
C ASP A 203 -0.90 10.36 12.08
N ALA A 204 -1.41 9.21 11.68
CA ALA A 204 -1.39 7.99 12.47
C ALA A 204 -0.86 6.82 11.62
N SER A 205 -0.29 5.82 12.24
CA SER A 205 0.05 4.57 11.58
C SER A 205 -1.14 3.64 11.59
N GLY A 206 -1.72 3.35 10.43
CA GLY A 206 -2.84 2.44 10.27
C GLY A 206 -2.43 1.12 9.63
N ILE A 207 -3.13 0.06 10.02
CA ILE A 207 -3.03 -1.28 9.42
C ILE A 207 -4.42 -1.87 9.23
N ASP A 208 -4.57 -2.74 8.22
CA ASP A 208 -5.75 -3.56 8.03
C ASP A 208 -5.52 -4.98 8.57
N CYS A 209 -6.26 -5.34 9.60
CA CYS A 209 -6.22 -6.64 10.24
C CYS A 209 -7.62 -7.21 10.42
N ILE A 210 -8.46 -7.10 9.37
CA ILE A 210 -9.84 -7.61 9.38
C ILE A 210 -9.93 -9.13 9.36
N ASP A 211 -8.89 -9.83 8.91
CA ASP A 211 -8.85 -11.28 8.84
C ASP A 211 -8.77 -11.94 10.22
N PRO A 212 -9.49 -13.08 10.45
CA PRO A 212 -9.41 -13.83 11.71
C PRO A 212 -8.03 -14.44 11.98
N ASN A 213 -7.24 -14.68 10.92
CA ASN A 213 -5.89 -15.26 10.99
C ASN A 213 -4.86 -14.35 10.32
N PRO A 214 -4.67 -13.12 10.81
CA PRO A 214 -3.69 -12.21 10.22
C PRO A 214 -2.27 -12.74 10.46
N ARG A 215 -1.35 -12.36 9.59
CA ARG A 215 0.06 -12.54 9.86
C ARG A 215 0.50 -11.59 10.95
N ARG A 216 1.24 -12.09 11.93
CA ARG A 216 1.67 -11.31 13.12
C ARG A 216 2.63 -10.17 12.81
N ILE A 217 3.20 -10.13 11.60
CA ILE A 217 4.09 -9.06 11.20
C ILE A 217 3.35 -7.73 10.97
N THR A 218 2.08 -7.76 10.57
CA THR A 218 1.32 -6.56 10.20
C THR A 218 1.17 -5.61 11.38
N GLU A 219 0.85 -6.11 12.57
CA GLU A 219 0.77 -5.30 13.78
C GLU A 219 2.12 -4.67 14.14
N LYS A 220 3.22 -5.42 13.93
CA LYS A 220 4.58 -4.91 14.16
C LYS A 220 5.02 -3.89 13.12
N LEU A 221 4.60 -4.02 11.86
CA LEU A 221 4.83 -2.99 10.84
C LEU A 221 4.16 -1.68 11.25
N GLY A 222 2.88 -1.73 11.61
CA GLY A 222 2.13 -0.56 12.05
C GLY A 222 2.75 0.11 13.27
N SER A 223 3.00 -0.65 14.33
CA SER A 223 3.58 -0.11 15.57
C SER A 223 5.01 0.40 15.38
N SER A 224 5.83 -0.29 14.59
CA SER A 224 7.18 0.14 14.27
C SER A 224 7.19 1.46 13.48
N ALA A 225 6.30 1.62 12.49
CA ALA A 225 6.16 2.87 11.77
C ALA A 225 5.73 4.03 12.68
N ALA A 226 4.79 3.77 13.62
CA ALA A 226 4.41 4.76 14.62
C ALA A 226 5.61 5.21 15.47
N HIS A 227 6.41 4.27 15.98
CA HIS A 227 7.58 4.57 16.80
C HIS A 227 8.68 5.29 16.01
N ILE A 228 9.00 4.83 14.78
CA ILE A 228 10.05 5.43 13.94
C ILE A 228 9.72 6.87 13.58
N TYR A 229 8.44 7.17 13.31
CA TYR A 229 8.01 8.50 12.88
C TYR A 229 7.43 9.36 14.01
N GLY A 230 7.51 8.89 15.27
CA GLY A 230 7.03 9.63 16.44
C GLY A 230 5.52 9.88 16.44
N LYS A 231 4.74 8.97 15.86
CA LYS A 231 3.28 9.06 15.83
C LYS A 231 2.70 8.52 17.13
N GLU A 232 1.76 9.27 17.71
CA GLU A 232 1.08 8.88 18.95
C GLU A 232 0.15 7.67 18.75
N ILE A 233 -0.44 7.55 17.55
CA ILE A 233 -1.47 6.57 17.25
C ILE A 233 -0.96 5.52 16.28
N CYS A 234 -1.10 4.25 16.71
CA CYS A 234 -1.11 3.07 15.83
C CYS A 234 -2.49 2.43 15.94
N PHE A 235 -3.26 2.43 14.85
CA PHE A 235 -4.59 1.82 14.84
C PHE A 235 -4.66 0.62 13.90
N SER A 236 -5.61 -0.26 14.20
CA SER A 236 -5.96 -1.41 13.35
C SER A 236 -7.42 -1.36 12.97
N GLU A 237 -7.71 -1.48 11.68
CA GLU A 237 -9.04 -1.89 11.23
C GLU A 237 -9.21 -3.37 11.52
N THR A 238 -10.29 -3.74 12.21
CA THR A 238 -10.39 -5.09 12.81
C THR A 238 -11.81 -5.62 12.74
N PHE A 239 -11.95 -6.94 12.60
CA PHE A 239 -13.16 -7.76 12.66
C PHE A 239 -13.90 -7.99 11.34
N GLY A 240 -13.61 -7.28 10.25
CA GLY A 240 -14.38 -7.36 9.02
C GLY A 240 -14.44 -8.71 8.31
N GLY A 241 -13.47 -9.62 8.56
CA GLY A 241 -13.44 -10.97 7.97
C GLY A 241 -13.88 -12.11 8.91
N PHE A 242 -14.28 -11.79 10.14
CA PHE A 242 -14.58 -12.80 11.16
C PHE A 242 -15.93 -13.50 10.97
N GLY A 243 -16.82 -12.95 10.17
CA GLY A 243 -18.15 -13.53 9.98
C GLY A 243 -19.12 -13.23 11.11
N TRP A 244 -20.37 -13.65 10.94
CA TRP A 244 -21.44 -13.44 11.91
C TRP A 244 -21.30 -14.25 13.21
N SER A 245 -20.38 -15.21 13.26
CA SER A 245 -20.09 -16.03 14.43
C SER A 245 -19.11 -15.40 15.42
N LEU A 246 -18.55 -14.22 15.10
CA LEU A 246 -17.64 -13.48 16.00
C LEU A 246 -18.27 -13.27 17.37
N THR A 247 -17.62 -13.78 18.41
CA THR A 247 -18.05 -13.61 19.81
C THR A 247 -17.35 -12.42 20.47
N THR A 248 -17.87 -11.96 21.59
CA THR A 248 -17.19 -10.90 22.39
C THR A 248 -15.88 -11.38 23.01
N GLU A 249 -15.75 -12.70 23.23
CA GLU A 249 -14.50 -13.31 23.69
C GLU A 249 -13.43 -13.27 22.58
N ASP A 250 -13.81 -13.61 21.34
CA ASP A 250 -12.93 -13.50 20.18
C ASP A 250 -12.50 -12.05 19.95
N MET A 251 -13.43 -11.10 20.08
CA MET A 251 -13.12 -9.67 19.98
C MET A 251 -12.08 -9.25 21.02
N LYS A 252 -12.27 -9.65 22.29
CA LYS A 252 -11.32 -9.34 23.34
C LYS A 252 -9.96 -9.96 23.08
N ARG A 253 -9.92 -11.25 22.73
CA ARG A 253 -8.68 -11.97 22.41
C ARG A 253 -7.92 -11.30 21.27
N ARG A 254 -8.63 -10.88 20.20
CA ARG A 254 -8.02 -10.20 19.06
C ARG A 254 -7.40 -8.86 19.47
N VAL A 255 -8.14 -8.07 20.22
CA VAL A 255 -7.66 -6.77 20.72
C VAL A 255 -6.43 -6.94 21.62
N ASP A 256 -6.45 -7.90 22.56
CA ASP A 256 -5.32 -8.17 23.44
C ASP A 256 -4.05 -8.49 22.62
N LEU A 257 -4.16 -9.35 21.61
CA LEU A 257 -3.05 -9.70 20.73
C LEU A 257 -2.49 -8.49 19.98
N GLN A 258 -3.35 -7.62 19.45
CA GLN A 258 -2.93 -6.42 18.74
C GLN A 258 -2.25 -5.41 19.67
N TYR A 259 -2.81 -5.20 20.86
CA TYR A 259 -2.30 -4.21 21.80
C TYR A 259 -0.94 -4.59 22.41
N VAL A 260 -0.69 -5.87 22.67
CA VAL A 260 0.64 -6.32 23.11
C VAL A 260 1.69 -6.16 22.01
N GLN A 261 1.28 -6.07 20.76
CA GLN A 261 2.16 -5.82 19.62
C GLN A 261 2.34 -4.32 19.30
N GLY A 262 1.70 -3.42 20.07
CA GLY A 262 1.88 -1.99 19.98
C GLY A 262 0.78 -1.22 19.26
N VAL A 263 -0.31 -1.87 18.84
CA VAL A 263 -1.54 -1.18 18.46
C VAL A 263 -2.11 -0.49 19.68
N ASN A 264 -2.63 0.72 19.54
CA ASN A 264 -3.19 1.49 20.66
C ASN A 264 -4.52 2.19 20.35
N ALA A 265 -5.09 1.89 19.18
CA ALA A 265 -6.42 2.35 18.78
C ALA A 265 -7.08 1.31 17.86
N LEU A 266 -8.41 1.30 17.84
CA LEU A 266 -9.20 0.40 17.00
C LEU A 266 -10.12 1.18 16.08
N VAL A 267 -10.25 0.70 14.86
CA VAL A 267 -11.30 1.01 13.90
C VAL A 267 -12.10 -0.26 13.67
N PRO A 268 -13.17 -0.50 14.46
CA PRO A 268 -13.93 -1.75 14.33
C PRO A 268 -14.73 -1.78 13.02
N HIS A 269 -14.50 -2.75 12.17
CA HIS A 269 -15.24 -3.01 10.97
C HIS A 269 -16.36 -4.04 11.26
N ALA A 270 -17.66 -3.64 11.16
CA ALA A 270 -18.11 -2.28 11.05
C ALA A 270 -19.49 -2.10 11.68
N PHE A 271 -19.97 -0.89 11.74
CA PHE A 271 -21.31 -0.56 12.22
C PHE A 271 -22.22 -0.28 11.02
N PHE A 272 -22.77 -1.32 10.41
CA PHE A 272 -23.62 -1.17 9.23
C PHE A 272 -24.94 -0.52 9.57
N TYR A 273 -25.31 0.53 8.84
CA TYR A 273 -26.63 1.14 8.94
C TYR A 273 -27.73 0.14 8.55
N SER A 274 -27.52 -0.61 7.47
CA SER A 274 -28.39 -1.68 6.97
C SER A 274 -27.57 -2.88 6.54
N THR A 275 -28.14 -4.08 6.66
CA THR A 275 -27.60 -5.34 6.14
C THR A 275 -28.27 -5.77 4.84
N ASP A 276 -28.99 -4.87 4.16
CA ASP A 276 -29.59 -5.16 2.87
C ASP A 276 -28.54 -5.36 1.77
N GLY A 277 -28.93 -6.15 0.75
CA GLY A 277 -28.06 -6.47 -0.37
C GLY A 277 -26.84 -7.29 0.04
N ILE A 278 -25.68 -6.93 -0.47
CA ILE A 278 -24.41 -7.65 -0.25
C ILE A 278 -23.83 -7.46 1.17
N ARG A 279 -24.32 -6.49 1.94
CA ARG A 279 -23.80 -6.17 3.29
C ARG A 279 -23.82 -7.33 4.27
N LYS A 280 -24.70 -8.33 4.06
CA LYS A 280 -24.71 -9.54 4.86
C LYS A 280 -23.46 -10.42 4.67
N THR A 281 -22.88 -10.38 3.50
CA THR A 281 -21.84 -11.32 3.06
C THR A 281 -20.52 -10.63 2.75
N GLU A 282 -20.53 -9.30 2.56
CA GLU A 282 -19.33 -8.51 2.35
C GLU A 282 -18.72 -8.16 3.70
N SER A 283 -17.60 -8.79 4.02
CA SER A 283 -16.80 -8.54 5.23
C SER A 283 -17.60 -8.43 6.54
N PRO A 284 -18.47 -9.42 6.88
CA PRO A 284 -19.22 -9.41 8.14
C PRO A 284 -18.29 -9.60 9.36
N PRO A 285 -18.75 -9.23 10.58
CA PRO A 285 -20.11 -8.94 10.96
C PRO A 285 -20.46 -7.46 10.97
N SER A 286 -21.75 -7.12 11.02
CA SER A 286 -22.14 -5.84 11.62
C SER A 286 -22.00 -5.93 13.14
N LEU A 287 -21.36 -4.97 13.75
CA LEU A 287 -21.22 -4.84 15.21
C LEU A 287 -22.34 -3.97 15.81
N PHE A 288 -23.30 -3.53 14.97
CA PHE A 288 -24.36 -2.61 15.32
C PHE A 288 -25.65 -3.36 15.71
N VAL A 289 -26.79 -2.68 15.59
CA VAL A 289 -28.13 -3.15 16.03
C VAL A 289 -28.55 -4.52 15.47
N GLN A 290 -27.97 -4.93 14.36
CA GLN A 290 -28.23 -6.25 13.76
C GLN A 290 -27.57 -7.40 14.51
N ASN A 291 -26.67 -7.11 15.45
CA ASN A 291 -25.96 -8.13 16.22
C ASN A 291 -26.56 -8.28 17.63
N GLY A 292 -26.76 -9.51 18.07
CA GLY A 292 -27.38 -9.82 19.36
C GLY A 292 -26.65 -9.27 20.59
N TYR A 293 -25.34 -9.04 20.51
CA TYR A 293 -24.56 -8.47 21.61
C TYR A 293 -24.47 -6.93 21.58
N TRP A 294 -25.07 -6.24 20.62
CA TRP A 294 -25.03 -4.79 20.53
C TRP A 294 -25.38 -4.07 21.84
N LYS A 295 -26.42 -4.53 22.53
CA LYS A 295 -26.83 -3.95 23.83
C LYS A 295 -25.76 -4.01 24.93
N TYR A 296 -24.74 -4.85 24.76
CA TYR A 296 -23.60 -5.00 25.67
C TYR A 296 -22.30 -4.45 25.10
N PHE A 297 -22.30 -3.95 23.87
CA PHE A 297 -21.11 -3.50 23.14
C PHE A 297 -20.31 -2.43 23.93
N ARG A 298 -21.00 -1.63 24.72
CA ARG A 298 -20.35 -0.63 25.59
C ARG A 298 -19.31 -1.24 26.52
N GLN A 299 -19.51 -2.45 27.03
CA GLN A 299 -18.55 -3.12 27.92
C GLN A 299 -17.23 -3.41 27.17
N PHE A 300 -17.32 -3.85 25.93
CA PHE A 300 -16.17 -4.03 25.07
C PHE A 300 -15.50 -2.70 24.72
N ALA A 301 -16.27 -1.70 24.35
CA ALA A 301 -15.75 -0.36 24.03
C ALA A 301 -15.02 0.28 25.23
N ASP A 302 -15.58 0.16 26.44
CA ASP A 302 -14.94 0.65 27.67
C ASP A 302 -13.66 -0.13 28.00
N TYR A 303 -13.61 -1.43 27.68
CA TYR A 303 -12.41 -2.25 27.79
C TYR A 303 -11.31 -1.74 26.85
N ALA A 304 -11.60 -1.66 25.56
CA ALA A 304 -10.68 -1.18 24.53
C ALA A 304 -10.19 0.25 24.83
N LYS A 305 -11.09 1.13 25.27
CA LYS A 305 -10.74 2.51 25.69
C LYS A 305 -9.71 2.53 26.81
N ARG A 306 -9.84 1.67 27.84
CA ARG A 306 -8.86 1.61 28.94
C ARG A 306 -7.51 1.11 28.45
N LEU A 307 -7.47 0.10 27.58
CA LEU A 307 -6.22 -0.38 26.96
C LEU A 307 -5.58 0.71 26.12
N SER A 308 -6.36 1.39 25.25
CA SER A 308 -5.86 2.52 24.46
C SER A 308 -5.24 3.60 25.32
N TYR A 309 -5.89 3.96 26.43
CA TYR A 309 -5.36 4.96 27.35
C TYR A 309 -4.00 4.56 27.95
N ILE A 310 -3.88 3.31 28.43
CA ILE A 310 -2.63 2.80 28.99
C ILE A 310 -1.52 2.75 27.93
N CYS A 311 -1.82 2.20 26.75
CA CYS A 311 -0.82 2.01 25.69
C CYS A 311 -0.36 3.31 25.05
N ARG A 312 -1.19 4.38 25.06
CA ARG A 312 -0.80 5.70 24.53
C ARG A 312 0.04 6.53 25.51
N ASN A 313 -0.11 6.31 26.81
CA ASN A 313 0.54 7.13 27.84
C ASN A 313 1.84 6.50 28.37
N GLY A 314 2.36 5.50 27.68
CA GLY A 314 3.64 4.84 28.00
C GLY A 314 4.73 5.20 26.98
N ASN A 315 5.97 4.89 27.34
CA ASN A 315 7.09 4.90 26.40
C ASN A 315 7.36 3.47 25.95
N PHE A 316 7.38 3.25 24.65
CA PHE A 316 7.78 1.96 24.11
C PHE A 316 9.28 1.76 24.30
N ILE A 317 9.65 0.62 24.87
CA ILE A 317 11.05 0.21 25.04
C ILE A 317 11.27 -1.03 24.18
N ALA A 318 12.22 -0.95 23.26
CA ALA A 318 12.61 -2.06 22.41
C ALA A 318 14.04 -2.49 22.73
N ASP A 319 14.22 -3.77 23.06
CA ASP A 319 15.55 -4.38 23.30
C ASP A 319 16.25 -4.77 21.99
N ALA A 320 15.49 -4.96 20.91
CA ALA A 320 15.99 -5.34 19.60
C ALA A 320 15.27 -4.58 18.48
N ALA A 321 15.97 -4.41 17.35
CA ALA A 321 15.40 -3.91 16.11
C ALA A 321 15.55 -4.95 15.01
N VAL A 322 14.45 -5.29 14.35
CA VAL A 322 14.45 -6.17 13.16
C VAL A 322 14.51 -5.31 11.92
N TYR A 323 15.52 -5.54 11.07
CA TYR A 323 15.59 -4.87 9.78
C TYR A 323 14.52 -5.42 8.83
N PHE A 324 13.58 -4.57 8.42
CA PHE A 324 12.61 -4.93 7.40
C PHE A 324 13.24 -4.82 5.99
N PRO A 325 13.34 -5.93 5.24
CA PRO A 325 14.24 -6.02 4.09
C PRO A 325 13.63 -5.48 2.78
N VAL A 326 12.98 -4.32 2.80
CA VAL A 326 12.32 -3.75 1.62
C VAL A 326 13.26 -3.55 0.43
N LYS A 327 14.51 -3.14 0.68
CA LYS A 327 15.51 -2.96 -0.40
C LYS A 327 15.93 -4.29 -1.02
N THR A 328 16.02 -5.35 -0.24
CA THR A 328 16.25 -6.70 -0.75
C THR A 328 15.07 -7.15 -1.60
N ALA A 329 13.85 -6.87 -1.12
CA ALA A 329 12.65 -7.15 -1.87
C ALA A 329 12.64 -6.39 -3.22
N TRP A 330 12.96 -5.10 -3.24
CA TRP A 330 13.08 -4.34 -4.49
C TRP A 330 14.12 -4.92 -5.44
N ALA A 331 15.29 -5.33 -4.93
CA ALA A 331 16.37 -5.90 -5.74
C ALA A 331 15.96 -7.21 -6.43
N GLU A 332 15.14 -8.01 -5.75
CA GLU A 332 14.77 -9.35 -6.20
C GLU A 332 13.38 -9.42 -6.87
N TYR A 333 12.49 -8.46 -6.59
CA TYR A 333 11.14 -8.48 -7.14
C TYR A 333 11.14 -8.34 -8.66
N ARG A 334 10.45 -9.26 -9.32
CA ARG A 334 10.21 -9.26 -10.77
C ARG A 334 8.74 -9.57 -11.02
N PRO A 335 8.04 -8.82 -11.89
CA PRO A 335 6.60 -8.97 -12.11
C PRO A 335 6.14 -10.40 -12.48
N LEU A 336 7.02 -11.19 -13.10
CA LEU A 336 6.77 -12.58 -13.51
C LEU A 336 6.98 -13.62 -12.40
N TYR A 337 7.75 -13.29 -11.35
CA TYR A 337 8.29 -14.25 -10.39
C TYR A 337 7.82 -13.95 -8.96
N ARG A 338 6.50 -13.86 -8.78
CA ARG A 338 5.87 -13.47 -7.51
C ARG A 338 6.27 -14.35 -6.31
N PHE A 339 6.55 -15.62 -6.54
CA PHE A 339 6.88 -16.58 -5.47
C PHE A 339 8.32 -16.47 -4.97
N PHE A 340 9.14 -15.62 -5.54
CA PHE A 340 10.56 -15.56 -5.19
C PHE A 340 10.81 -14.95 -3.80
N LEU A 341 9.87 -14.14 -3.30
CA LEU A 341 10.00 -13.45 -2.00
C LEU A 341 9.39 -14.23 -0.83
N GLN A 342 8.76 -15.38 -1.06
CA GLN A 342 8.15 -16.18 0.03
C GLN A 342 9.17 -16.57 1.11
N GLY A 343 10.38 -16.97 0.72
CA GLY A 343 11.43 -17.28 1.67
C GLY A 343 11.88 -16.08 2.51
N LEU A 344 11.81 -14.88 1.95
CA LEU A 344 12.11 -13.64 2.67
C LEU A 344 11.00 -13.31 3.69
N ASP A 345 9.74 -13.45 3.31
CA ASP A 345 8.60 -13.32 4.20
C ASP A 345 8.68 -14.27 5.39
N GLU A 346 8.97 -15.56 5.12
CA GLU A 346 9.08 -16.58 6.15
C GLU A 346 10.22 -16.28 7.14
N GLN A 347 11.37 -15.80 6.65
CA GLN A 347 12.50 -15.42 7.50
C GLN A 347 12.14 -14.24 8.41
N VAL A 348 11.52 -13.19 7.87
CA VAL A 348 11.12 -12.04 8.67
C VAL A 348 10.07 -12.42 9.70
N LEU A 349 9.09 -13.24 9.31
CA LEU A 349 8.05 -13.73 10.22
C LEU A 349 8.67 -14.57 11.35
N THR A 350 9.56 -15.53 11.04
CA THR A 350 10.23 -16.38 12.03
C THR A 350 11.02 -15.55 13.04
N ILE A 351 11.85 -14.61 12.58
CA ILE A 351 12.61 -13.72 13.45
C ILE A 351 11.68 -12.90 14.34
N THR A 352 10.60 -12.37 13.79
CA THR A 352 9.63 -11.57 14.55
C THR A 352 8.90 -12.41 15.58
N GLU A 353 8.55 -13.65 15.27
CA GLU A 353 7.89 -14.58 16.20
C GLU A 353 8.83 -15.05 17.34
N GLU A 354 10.12 -15.25 17.05
CA GLU A 354 11.10 -15.61 18.07
C GLU A 354 11.42 -14.48 19.06
N LEU A 355 11.23 -13.23 18.65
CA LEU A 355 11.46 -12.04 19.47
C LEU A 355 10.22 -11.56 20.25
N ASN A 356 9.04 -12.08 19.92
CA ASN A 356 7.78 -11.78 20.62
C ASN A 356 7.44 -12.83 21.68
#